data_d7344174902937d0b5ed5b226dc9301a
#
_entry.id   d7344174902937d0b5ed5b226dc9301a
#
_cell.length_a   1.000
_cell.length_b   1.000
_cell.length_c   1.000
_cell.angle_alpha   90.00
_cell.angle_beta   90.00
_cell.angle_gamma   90.00
#
_symmetry.space_group_name_H-M   'P 1'
#
loop_
_entity.id
_entity.type
_entity.pdbx_description
1 polymer ?
#
loop_
_entity_poly.entity_id
_entity_poly.type
_entity_poly.pdbx_seq_one_letter_code
_entity_poly.pdbx_strand_id
1 'polypeptide(L)'
;NSSAKTVNAALDMGINYFDTAPWYGLGRSELRIGNILREMDRDKFILSTKVGRILKKTKPLEKSNVDYALWENEINSYDKSLKFYVHFDYSYDGILRSYEDSMQRLGFSKIDMLVIHDLDFYYHKTEEKLNFYLNQLDKGGGWKALEELRSSGEISAIGVGINGDGLIPYFIPRFDIDFFLVAMRYTLLKQNVLSNDFPLCKKHNVNVVIGSPYQSGILATGLKGNDQFEFGEGPTYNYKKPRQEIIEKIKVIQNICDDFKVNIGAVSLQFPLLHPSVVSVIPGVINEQQIKSNVENLSVPIPKDLWKQLVKHSII
;
A
#
# COMPACT_ATOMS: atom_id res chain seq x y z
N ASN A 1 20.25 12.06 -8.14
CA ASN A 1 19.52 11.36 -7.10
C ASN A 1 18.60 10.31 -7.71
N SER A 2 18.79 9.03 -7.36
CA SER A 2 18.01 7.90 -7.93
C SER A 2 16.50 8.10 -7.79
N SER A 3 16.02 8.53 -6.59
CA SER A 3 14.59 8.76 -6.35
C SER A 3 13.98 9.81 -7.28
N ALA A 4 14.72 10.89 -7.60
CA ALA A 4 14.23 11.91 -8.53
C ALA A 4 14.05 11.35 -9.94
N LYS A 5 15.00 10.57 -10.41
CA LYS A 5 14.91 9.91 -11.72
C LYS A 5 13.71 8.98 -11.80
N THR A 6 13.47 8.19 -10.74
CA THR A 6 12.34 7.26 -10.68
C THR A 6 10.98 7.99 -10.75
N VAL A 7 10.80 9.08 -9.99
CA VAL A 7 9.55 9.85 -10.00
C VAL A 7 9.35 10.57 -11.34
N ASN A 8 10.41 11.18 -11.90
CA ASN A 8 10.33 11.82 -13.21
C ASN A 8 10.00 10.81 -14.31
N ALA A 9 10.62 9.62 -14.30
CA ALA A 9 10.29 8.56 -15.24
C ALA A 9 8.81 8.11 -15.14
N ALA A 10 8.24 8.09 -13.92
CA ALA A 10 6.83 7.79 -13.74
C ALA A 10 5.94 8.87 -14.41
N LEU A 11 6.23 10.14 -14.17
CA LEU A 11 5.52 11.27 -14.78
C LEU A 11 5.64 11.26 -16.32
N ASP A 12 6.84 11.06 -16.85
CA ASP A 12 7.11 11.00 -18.29
C ASP A 12 6.33 9.86 -18.98
N MET A 13 6.04 8.78 -18.24
CA MET A 13 5.25 7.65 -18.72
C MET A 13 3.74 7.75 -18.42
N GLY A 14 3.27 8.91 -17.94
CA GLY A 14 1.85 9.18 -17.70
C GLY A 14 1.32 8.63 -16.38
N ILE A 15 2.18 8.17 -15.47
CA ILE A 15 1.76 7.79 -14.11
C ILE A 15 1.56 9.09 -13.31
N ASN A 16 0.34 9.29 -12.83
CA ASN A 16 -0.05 10.52 -12.15
C ASN A 16 -0.60 10.30 -10.73
N TYR A 17 -0.62 9.07 -10.20
CA TYR A 17 -1.01 8.78 -8.82
C TYR A 17 0.20 8.37 -8.00
N PHE A 18 0.49 9.13 -6.94
CA PHE A 18 1.59 8.91 -6.02
C PHE A 18 1.07 8.68 -4.60
N ASP A 19 1.44 7.54 -4.01
CA ASP A 19 1.11 7.20 -2.63
C ASP A 19 2.38 7.17 -1.78
N THR A 20 2.31 7.78 -0.60
CA THR A 20 3.39 7.79 0.38
C THR A 20 2.86 7.64 1.80
N ALA A 21 3.72 7.72 2.80
CA ALA A 21 3.34 7.70 4.21
C ALA A 21 4.42 8.31 5.12
N PRO A 22 4.04 8.82 6.30
CA PRO A 22 4.98 9.18 7.37
C PRO A 22 5.89 8.01 7.77
N TRP A 23 5.35 6.80 7.77
CA TRP A 23 6.09 5.58 8.09
C TRP A 23 7.24 5.28 7.13
N TYR A 24 7.12 5.59 5.85
CA TYR A 24 8.11 5.22 4.83
C TYR A 24 9.43 5.98 5.00
N GLY A 25 10.41 5.30 5.57
CA GLY A 25 11.69 5.88 5.96
C GLY A 25 11.57 6.97 7.04
N LEU A 26 10.51 6.90 7.86
CA LEU A 26 10.20 7.85 8.94
C LEU A 26 10.13 9.30 8.47
N GLY A 27 9.34 9.55 7.43
CA GLY A 27 9.14 10.87 6.80
C GLY A 27 10.03 11.11 5.57
N ARG A 28 11.03 10.27 5.34
CA ARG A 28 11.99 10.46 4.23
C ARG A 28 11.32 10.34 2.86
N SER A 29 10.34 9.43 2.71
CA SER A 29 9.60 9.26 1.46
C SER A 29 8.82 10.53 1.11
N GLU A 30 8.11 11.11 2.06
CA GLU A 30 7.35 12.35 1.85
C GLU A 30 8.28 13.51 1.48
N LEU A 31 9.39 13.69 2.18
CA LEU A 31 10.40 14.70 1.84
C LEU A 31 10.95 14.52 0.41
N ARG A 32 11.21 13.28 -0.01
CA ARG A 32 11.75 13.00 -1.35
C ARG A 32 10.72 13.24 -2.44
N ILE A 33 9.51 12.74 -2.27
CA ILE A 33 8.41 12.92 -3.23
C ILE A 33 8.06 14.40 -3.33
N GLY A 34 7.87 15.08 -2.21
CA GLY A 34 7.56 16.50 -2.17
C GLY A 34 8.61 17.36 -2.85
N ASN A 35 9.89 17.05 -2.64
CA ASN A 35 10.99 17.80 -3.27
C ASN A 35 11.00 17.69 -4.80
N ILE A 36 10.42 16.65 -5.37
CA ILE A 36 10.35 16.43 -6.81
C ILE A 36 9.04 17.00 -7.36
N LEU A 37 7.91 16.61 -6.76
CA LEU A 37 6.59 16.98 -7.27
C LEU A 37 6.29 18.48 -7.14
N ARG A 38 6.95 19.22 -6.23
CA ARG A 38 6.79 20.68 -6.11
C ARG A 38 7.21 21.46 -7.35
N GLU A 39 8.06 20.89 -8.19
CA GLU A 39 8.48 21.50 -9.47
C GLU A 39 7.44 21.25 -10.58
N MET A 40 6.40 20.46 -10.30
CA MET A 40 5.36 20.11 -11.25
C MET A 40 4.10 20.95 -11.01
N ASP A 41 3.32 21.09 -12.07
CA ASP A 41 1.98 21.64 -11.97
C ASP A 41 1.10 20.74 -11.08
N ARG A 42 0.53 21.32 -10.01
CA ARG A 42 -0.17 20.57 -8.95
C ARG A 42 -1.35 19.76 -9.49
N ASP A 43 -2.01 20.23 -10.52
CA ASP A 43 -3.19 19.61 -11.11
C ASP A 43 -2.87 18.40 -12.01
N LYS A 44 -1.58 18.12 -12.25
CA LYS A 44 -1.16 16.99 -13.10
C LYS A 44 -1.02 15.66 -12.35
N PHE A 45 -1.14 15.66 -11.04
CA PHE A 45 -1.01 14.43 -10.26
C PHE A 45 -1.95 14.39 -9.06
N ILE A 46 -2.22 13.17 -8.63
CA ILE A 46 -2.97 12.84 -7.42
C ILE A 46 -1.94 12.39 -6.38
N LEU A 47 -2.04 12.95 -5.17
CA LEU A 47 -1.14 12.64 -4.06
C LEU A 47 -1.93 12.11 -2.88
N SER A 48 -1.60 10.90 -2.43
CA SER A 48 -2.06 10.38 -1.15
C SER A 48 -0.93 10.24 -0.15
N THR A 49 -1.24 10.50 1.11
CA THR A 49 -0.41 10.10 2.24
C THR A 49 -1.27 9.50 3.35
N LYS A 50 -0.66 9.11 4.45
CA LYS A 50 -1.36 8.34 5.47
C LYS A 50 -1.36 9.08 6.81
N VAL A 51 -2.41 8.84 7.60
CA VAL A 51 -2.64 9.47 8.92
C VAL A 51 -2.76 8.43 10.03
N GLY A 52 -2.67 8.88 11.28
CA GLY A 52 -2.75 8.01 12.46
C GLY A 52 -1.39 7.53 12.97
N ARG A 53 -0.29 7.87 12.27
CA ARG A 53 1.08 7.66 12.71
C ARG A 53 1.83 8.98 12.79
N ILE A 54 2.14 9.43 14.00
CA ILE A 54 2.85 10.68 14.28
C ILE A 54 4.32 10.37 14.54
N LEU A 55 5.22 11.13 13.93
CA LEU A 55 6.65 11.00 14.11
C LEU A 55 7.13 11.93 15.25
N LYS A 56 7.72 11.36 16.30
CA LYS A 56 8.25 12.10 17.45
C LYS A 56 9.70 11.75 17.74
N LYS A 57 10.45 12.67 18.36
CA LYS A 57 11.82 12.43 18.78
C LYS A 57 11.91 11.48 19.97
N THR A 58 10.90 11.46 20.83
CA THR A 58 10.87 10.67 22.05
C THR A 58 10.27 9.30 21.81
N LYS A 59 10.92 8.27 22.38
CA LYS A 59 10.37 6.91 22.42
C LYS A 59 9.01 6.95 23.15
N PRO A 60 7.97 6.30 22.62
CA PRO A 60 6.71 6.16 23.34
C PRO A 60 6.94 5.53 24.72
N LEU A 61 6.17 5.95 25.72
CA LEU A 61 6.22 5.33 27.06
C LEU A 61 5.87 3.84 26.95
N GLU A 62 6.48 2.99 27.80
CA GLU A 62 6.29 1.52 27.78
C GLU A 62 4.83 1.06 27.87
N LYS A 63 3.95 1.91 28.38
CA LYS A 63 2.49 1.68 28.38
C LYS A 63 1.82 1.91 27.02
N SER A 64 2.51 2.47 26.04
CA SER A 64 1.99 2.57 24.68
C SER A 64 2.01 1.17 24.06
N ASN A 65 0.88 0.76 23.49
CA ASN A 65 0.61 -0.59 23.00
C ASN A 65 1.37 -0.96 21.70
N VAL A 66 2.51 -0.36 21.42
CA VAL A 66 3.33 -0.63 20.25
C VAL A 66 4.24 -1.82 20.53
N ASP A 67 4.24 -2.80 19.65
CA ASP A 67 5.24 -3.87 19.65
C ASP A 67 6.58 -3.31 19.13
N TYR A 68 7.42 -2.87 20.06
CA TYR A 68 8.72 -2.28 19.72
C TYR A 68 9.67 -3.24 19.03
N ALA A 69 9.55 -4.55 19.24
CA ALA A 69 10.40 -5.52 18.57
C ALA A 69 10.10 -5.58 17.06
N LEU A 70 8.82 -5.49 16.70
CA LEU A 70 8.44 -5.33 15.29
C LEU A 70 8.93 -4.01 14.73
N TRP A 71 8.77 -2.94 15.48
CA TRP A 71 9.18 -1.61 15.08
C TRP A 71 10.71 -1.48 14.88
N GLU A 72 11.52 -2.00 15.77
CA GLU A 72 12.98 -1.99 15.65
C GLU A 72 13.45 -2.83 14.44
N ASN A 73 12.82 -3.97 14.19
CA ASN A 73 13.11 -4.80 13.02
C ASN A 73 12.69 -4.12 11.70
N GLU A 74 11.54 -3.44 11.68
CA GLU A 74 11.08 -2.74 10.48
C GLU A 74 11.90 -1.46 10.20
N ILE A 75 12.31 -0.71 11.22
CA ILE A 75 13.20 0.46 11.05
C ILE A 75 14.55 0.05 10.50
N ASN A 76 15.11 -1.05 10.98
CA ASN A 76 16.37 -1.56 10.50
C ASN A 76 16.29 -2.08 9.06
N SER A 77 15.08 -2.37 8.56
CA SER A 77 14.84 -2.76 7.16
C SER A 77 14.89 -1.57 6.18
N TYR A 78 14.68 -0.34 6.65
CA TYR A 78 14.79 0.86 5.83
C TYR A 78 16.18 1.50 5.99
N ASP A 79 17.12 1.16 5.10
CA ASP A 79 18.44 1.82 5.08
C ASP A 79 18.26 3.35 5.00
N LYS A 80 18.93 4.07 5.89
CA LYS A 80 18.93 5.54 5.96
C LYS A 80 17.59 6.18 6.37
N SER A 81 16.74 5.53 7.17
CA SER A 81 15.58 6.17 7.82
C SER A 81 15.97 7.40 8.64
N LEU A 82 15.05 8.34 8.77
CA LEU A 82 15.23 9.43 9.74
C LEU A 82 15.06 8.86 11.17
N LYS A 83 15.70 9.50 12.16
CA LYS A 83 15.71 9.01 13.55
C LYS A 83 14.51 9.54 14.34
N PHE A 84 13.33 9.03 14.01
CA PHE A 84 12.09 9.30 14.71
C PHE A 84 11.49 8.02 15.30
N TYR A 85 10.56 8.19 16.23
CA TYR A 85 9.72 7.14 16.77
C TYR A 85 8.28 7.36 16.30
N VAL A 86 7.58 6.27 16.03
CA VAL A 86 6.17 6.31 15.63
C VAL A 86 5.27 6.25 16.85
N HIS A 87 4.29 7.14 16.89
CA HIS A 87 3.20 7.13 17.86
C HIS A 87 1.90 6.93 17.10
N PHE A 88 1.13 5.91 17.47
CA PHE A 88 -0.21 5.74 16.94
C PHE A 88 -1.18 6.67 17.66
N ASP A 89 -1.87 7.50 16.90
CA ASP A 89 -2.88 8.42 17.40
C ASP A 89 -3.93 8.65 16.32
N TYR A 90 -5.09 8.04 16.48
CA TYR A 90 -6.23 8.15 15.57
C TYR A 90 -7.33 9.06 16.13
N SER A 91 -7.05 9.84 17.18
CA SER A 91 -7.95 10.86 17.69
C SER A 91 -8.08 12.05 16.74
N TYR A 92 -9.01 12.97 17.03
CA TYR A 92 -9.21 14.20 16.26
C TYR A 92 -7.89 14.97 16.09
N ASP A 93 -7.21 15.28 17.19
CA ASP A 93 -5.94 16.02 17.16
C ASP A 93 -4.81 15.20 16.51
N GLY A 94 -4.83 13.87 16.70
CA GLY A 94 -3.86 12.95 16.10
C GLY A 94 -3.95 12.94 14.58
N ILE A 95 -5.16 12.91 14.02
CA ILE A 95 -5.39 12.97 12.57
C ILE A 95 -4.96 14.31 11.99
N LEU A 96 -5.42 15.45 12.58
CA LEU A 96 -5.04 16.77 12.11
C LEU A 96 -3.52 16.99 12.20
N ARG A 97 -2.90 16.61 13.30
CA ARG A 97 -1.45 16.71 13.46
C ARG A 97 -0.70 15.89 12.42
N SER A 98 -1.14 14.65 12.14
CA SER A 98 -0.52 13.79 11.12
C SER A 98 -0.63 14.42 9.72
N TYR A 99 -1.79 15.01 9.39
CA TYR A 99 -2.03 15.72 8.13
C TYR A 99 -1.12 16.94 7.98
N GLU A 100 -1.10 17.85 8.98
CA GLU A 100 -0.28 19.05 8.95
C GLU A 100 1.23 18.74 8.86
N ASP A 101 1.71 17.77 9.65
CA ASP A 101 3.09 17.33 9.60
C ASP A 101 3.47 16.76 8.22
N SER A 102 2.53 16.05 7.54
CA SER A 102 2.72 15.54 6.19
C SER A 102 2.74 16.66 5.16
N MET A 103 1.87 17.66 5.24
CA MET A 103 1.91 18.84 4.38
C MET A 103 3.27 19.53 4.45
N GLN A 104 3.82 19.72 5.67
CA GLN A 104 5.14 20.34 5.87
C GLN A 104 6.26 19.49 5.25
N ARG A 105 6.25 18.17 5.41
CA ARG A 105 7.26 17.29 4.82
C ARG A 105 7.17 17.23 3.29
N LEU A 106 5.96 17.18 2.76
CA LEU A 106 5.69 17.18 1.31
C LEU A 106 5.92 18.56 0.68
N GLY A 107 5.70 19.64 1.45
CA GLY A 107 5.79 21.01 0.98
C GLY A 107 4.63 21.41 0.04
N PHE A 108 3.45 20.85 0.27
CA PHE A 108 2.21 21.19 -0.42
C PHE A 108 1.16 21.73 0.57
N SER A 109 0.35 22.65 0.08
CA SER A 109 -0.81 23.16 0.81
C SER A 109 -2.08 22.30 0.60
N LYS A 110 -2.02 21.29 -0.28
CA LYS A 110 -3.13 20.37 -0.57
C LYS A 110 -2.62 18.95 -0.79
N ILE A 111 -3.26 18.00 -0.13
CA ILE A 111 -3.12 16.55 -0.34
C ILE A 111 -4.48 16.06 -0.84
N ASP A 112 -4.51 15.22 -1.89
CA ASP A 112 -5.78 14.82 -2.49
C ASP A 112 -6.50 13.75 -1.67
N MET A 113 -5.76 12.79 -1.10
CA MET A 113 -6.38 11.70 -0.36
C MET A 113 -5.59 11.38 0.92
N LEU A 114 -6.33 11.14 2.01
CA LEU A 114 -5.76 10.66 3.26
C LEU A 114 -6.18 9.23 3.53
N VAL A 115 -5.21 8.40 3.91
CA VAL A 115 -5.42 6.98 4.20
C VAL A 115 -5.14 6.71 5.67
N ILE A 116 -6.11 6.18 6.41
CA ILE A 116 -5.89 5.69 7.79
C ILE A 116 -4.88 4.56 7.73
N HIS A 117 -3.74 4.70 8.43
CA HIS A 117 -2.61 3.81 8.27
C HIS A 117 -2.61 2.67 9.28
N ASP A 118 -2.74 1.43 8.77
CA ASP A 118 -2.50 0.19 9.51
C ASP A 118 -3.24 0.08 10.86
N LEU A 119 -4.49 0.53 10.89
CA LEU A 119 -5.39 0.25 12.01
C LEU A 119 -5.89 -1.19 11.87
N ASP A 120 -5.00 -2.13 12.14
CA ASP A 120 -5.19 -3.55 11.87
C ASP A 120 -4.53 -4.48 12.92
N PHE A 121 -4.83 -5.78 12.83
CA PHE A 121 -4.27 -6.79 13.73
C PHE A 121 -2.77 -7.04 13.54
N TYR A 122 -2.19 -6.66 12.41
CA TYR A 122 -0.75 -6.83 12.20
C TYR A 122 0.05 -6.00 13.20
N TYR A 123 -0.39 -4.76 13.46
CA TYR A 123 0.27 -3.86 14.40
C TYR A 123 -0.33 -3.93 15.81
N HIS A 124 -1.65 -3.98 15.93
CA HIS A 124 -2.31 -3.88 17.24
C HIS A 124 -2.52 -5.23 17.94
N LYS A 125 -2.25 -6.37 17.27
CA LYS A 125 -2.15 -7.75 17.77
C LYS A 125 -3.39 -8.32 18.44
N THR A 126 -4.14 -7.55 19.22
CA THR A 126 -5.31 -8.02 19.97
C THR A 126 -6.54 -7.23 19.59
N GLU A 127 -7.71 -7.85 19.74
CA GLU A 127 -9.00 -7.20 19.48
C GLU A 127 -9.23 -6.01 20.42
N GLU A 128 -8.77 -6.11 21.68
CA GLU A 128 -8.84 -5.03 22.66
C GLU A 128 -8.08 -3.78 22.16
N LYS A 129 -6.86 -3.96 21.67
CA LYS A 129 -6.02 -2.87 21.14
C LYS A 129 -6.59 -2.31 19.84
N LEU A 130 -7.05 -3.16 18.94
CA LEU A 130 -7.71 -2.72 17.73
C LEU A 130 -8.94 -1.87 18.06
N ASN A 131 -9.80 -2.35 18.97
CA ASN A 131 -10.98 -1.62 19.42
C ASN A 131 -10.64 -0.32 20.16
N PHE A 132 -9.56 -0.28 20.93
CA PHE A 132 -9.08 0.97 21.54
C PHE A 132 -8.79 2.04 20.49
N TYR A 133 -8.06 1.72 19.44
CA TYR A 133 -7.74 2.68 18.37
C TYR A 133 -8.93 2.95 17.43
N LEU A 134 -9.79 1.97 17.18
CA LEU A 134 -11.06 2.19 16.49
C LEU A 134 -11.95 3.18 17.27
N ASN A 135 -11.95 3.12 18.61
CA ASN A 135 -12.68 4.09 19.44
C ASN A 135 -12.04 5.49 19.40
N GLN A 136 -10.72 5.61 19.26
CA GLN A 136 -10.10 6.92 19.02
C GLN A 136 -10.57 7.50 17.69
N LEU A 137 -10.62 6.68 16.64
CA LEU A 137 -11.09 7.10 15.32
C LEU A 137 -12.57 7.50 15.35
N ASP A 138 -13.42 6.70 16.01
CA ASP A 138 -14.86 6.92 16.11
C ASP A 138 -15.17 7.99 17.18
N LYS A 139 -15.24 7.61 18.44
CA LYS A 139 -15.66 8.46 19.57
C LYS A 139 -14.63 9.53 19.93
N GLY A 140 -13.36 9.29 19.69
CA GLY A 140 -12.26 10.25 19.85
C GLY A 140 -12.20 11.29 18.74
N GLY A 141 -13.12 11.26 17.78
CA GLY A 141 -13.32 12.28 16.75
C GLY A 141 -12.34 12.24 15.59
N GLY A 142 -11.50 11.22 15.47
CA GLY A 142 -10.56 11.15 14.34
C GLY A 142 -11.26 11.05 12.99
N TRP A 143 -12.39 10.31 12.93
CA TRP A 143 -13.22 10.28 11.73
C TRP A 143 -13.83 11.63 11.40
N LYS A 144 -14.33 12.34 12.42
CA LYS A 144 -14.88 13.69 12.29
C LYS A 144 -13.85 14.65 11.69
N ALA A 145 -12.57 14.58 12.12
CA ALA A 145 -11.51 15.40 11.54
C ALA A 145 -11.32 15.13 10.03
N LEU A 146 -11.37 13.86 9.62
CA LEU A 146 -11.28 13.48 8.20
C LEU A 146 -12.49 13.98 7.39
N GLU A 147 -13.71 13.88 7.94
CA GLU A 147 -14.92 14.40 7.29
C GLU A 147 -14.89 15.92 7.16
N GLU A 148 -14.38 16.63 8.16
CA GLU A 148 -14.22 18.08 8.10
C GLU A 148 -13.23 18.48 7.00
N LEU A 149 -12.07 17.80 6.90
CA LEU A 149 -11.11 18.02 5.82
C LEU A 149 -11.69 17.71 4.44
N ARG A 150 -12.50 16.65 4.31
CA ARG A 150 -13.17 16.32 3.04
C ARG A 150 -14.26 17.34 2.70
N SER A 151 -15.08 17.74 3.67
CA SER A 151 -16.19 18.68 3.47
C SER A 151 -15.71 20.09 3.15
N SER A 152 -14.57 20.52 3.70
CA SER A 152 -13.95 21.82 3.37
C SER A 152 -13.21 21.82 2.02
N GLY A 153 -13.03 20.66 1.38
CA GLY A 153 -12.29 20.52 0.13
C GLY A 153 -10.77 20.47 0.28
N GLU A 154 -10.25 20.40 1.50
CA GLU A 154 -8.83 20.19 1.80
C GLU A 154 -8.34 18.83 1.25
N ILE A 155 -9.19 17.81 1.31
CA ILE A 155 -8.97 16.50 0.68
C ILE A 155 -10.19 16.12 -0.17
N SER A 156 -9.96 15.22 -1.12
CA SER A 156 -11.01 14.73 -2.02
C SER A 156 -11.57 13.37 -1.62
N ALA A 157 -10.79 12.55 -0.89
CA ALA A 157 -11.23 11.21 -0.48
C ALA A 157 -10.52 10.72 0.79
N ILE A 158 -11.23 9.85 1.51
CA ILE A 158 -10.78 9.17 2.73
C ILE A 158 -10.64 7.69 2.44
N GLY A 159 -9.45 7.15 2.64
CA GLY A 159 -9.16 5.73 2.52
C GLY A 159 -8.79 5.07 3.84
N VAL A 160 -8.80 3.72 3.83
CA VAL A 160 -8.28 2.90 4.93
C VAL A 160 -7.25 1.91 4.38
N GLY A 161 -6.02 1.97 4.88
CA GLY A 161 -4.93 1.05 4.54
C GLY A 161 -4.92 -0.17 5.46
N ILE A 162 -5.00 -1.36 4.88
CA ILE A 162 -5.05 -2.62 5.62
C ILE A 162 -4.05 -3.65 5.08
N ASN A 163 -3.48 -4.44 6.01
CA ASN A 163 -2.55 -5.54 5.71
C ASN A 163 -3.12 -6.93 6.12
N GLY A 164 -4.36 -7.00 6.55
CA GLY A 164 -5.03 -8.22 7.01
C GLY A 164 -6.28 -8.55 6.21
N ASP A 165 -6.67 -9.81 6.24
CA ASP A 165 -7.94 -10.30 5.71
C ASP A 165 -9.02 -10.12 6.78
N GLY A 166 -10.29 -9.87 6.41
CA GLY A 166 -11.42 -9.77 7.34
C GLY A 166 -11.47 -8.47 8.16
N LEU A 167 -10.79 -7.42 7.70
CA LEU A 167 -10.75 -6.13 8.41
C LEU A 167 -11.81 -5.14 7.92
N ILE A 168 -12.21 -5.22 6.67
CA ILE A 168 -13.21 -4.31 6.08
C ILE A 168 -14.52 -4.26 6.87
N PRO A 169 -15.03 -5.39 7.43
CA PRO A 169 -16.22 -5.38 8.29
C PRO A 169 -16.13 -4.52 9.55
N TYR A 170 -14.93 -4.20 10.03
CA TYR A 170 -14.76 -3.31 11.18
C TYR A 170 -15.00 -1.83 10.83
N PHE A 171 -14.84 -1.46 9.56
CA PHE A 171 -14.87 -0.07 9.11
C PHE A 171 -16.16 0.31 8.40
N ILE A 172 -16.61 -0.44 7.40
CA ILE A 172 -17.78 -0.08 6.57
C ILE A 172 -19.05 0.24 7.38
N PRO A 173 -19.40 -0.49 8.46
CA PRO A 173 -20.61 -0.15 9.23
C PRO A 173 -20.51 1.12 10.06
N ARG A 174 -19.30 1.67 10.21
CA ARG A 174 -19.02 2.80 11.11
C ARG A 174 -18.72 4.09 10.37
N PHE A 175 -18.15 3.99 9.16
CA PHE A 175 -17.51 5.12 8.48
C PHE A 175 -17.87 5.17 7.01
N ASP A 176 -18.06 6.37 6.49
CA ASP A 176 -18.31 6.66 5.07
C ASP A 176 -16.99 6.73 4.30
N ILE A 177 -16.45 5.56 3.96
CA ILE A 177 -15.13 5.36 3.34
C ILE A 177 -15.26 5.40 1.83
N ASP A 178 -14.37 6.15 1.16
CA ASP A 178 -14.32 6.22 -0.31
C ASP A 178 -13.58 5.01 -0.91
N PHE A 179 -12.50 4.55 -0.25
CA PHE A 179 -11.73 3.40 -0.75
C PHE A 179 -10.94 2.66 0.35
N PHE A 180 -10.61 1.40 0.07
CA PHE A 180 -9.61 0.66 0.83
C PHE A 180 -8.32 0.52 0.03
N LEU A 181 -7.17 0.78 0.68
CA LEU A 181 -5.84 0.43 0.18
C LEU A 181 -5.46 -0.93 0.76
N VAL A 182 -5.60 -1.97 -0.03
CA VAL A 182 -5.41 -3.37 0.38
C VAL A 182 -4.01 -3.84 -0.03
N ALA A 183 -3.12 -3.99 0.94
CA ALA A 183 -1.73 -4.35 0.66
C ALA A 183 -1.51 -5.87 0.67
N MET A 184 -1.02 -6.43 -0.44
CA MET A 184 -0.60 -7.83 -0.58
C MET A 184 -1.69 -8.89 -0.27
N ARG A 185 -2.99 -8.54 -0.27
CA ARG A 185 -4.09 -9.45 0.09
C ARG A 185 -4.94 -9.88 -1.11
N TYR A 186 -4.73 -9.24 -2.26
CA TYR A 186 -5.33 -9.63 -3.52
C TYR A 186 -4.29 -9.68 -4.63
N THR A 187 -3.70 -10.84 -4.82
CA THR A 187 -2.63 -11.15 -5.78
C THR A 187 -2.82 -12.58 -6.31
N LEU A 188 -2.07 -13.00 -7.33
CA LEU A 188 -2.08 -14.39 -7.80
C LEU A 188 -1.78 -15.43 -6.70
N LEU A 189 -1.13 -15.04 -5.61
CA LEU A 189 -0.80 -15.94 -4.51
C LEU A 189 -1.80 -15.86 -3.36
N LYS A 190 -2.67 -14.86 -3.33
CA LYS A 190 -3.59 -14.64 -2.21
C LYS A 190 -4.87 -13.93 -2.65
N GLN A 191 -6.02 -14.55 -2.37
CA GLN A 191 -7.35 -14.03 -2.72
C GLN A 191 -8.36 -14.12 -1.57
N ASN A 192 -7.94 -14.29 -0.33
CA ASN A 192 -8.83 -14.47 0.84
C ASN A 192 -9.85 -13.35 1.00
N VAL A 193 -9.51 -12.12 0.59
CA VAL A 193 -10.41 -10.95 0.61
C VAL A 193 -11.67 -11.12 -0.22
N LEU A 194 -11.68 -12.05 -1.18
CA LEU A 194 -12.87 -12.35 -2.01
C LEU A 194 -14.02 -12.97 -1.22
N SER A 195 -13.74 -13.62 -0.08
CA SER A 195 -14.78 -14.32 0.68
C SER A 195 -15.68 -13.37 1.46
N ASN A 196 -15.11 -12.33 2.09
CA ASN A 196 -15.84 -11.45 3.00
C ASN A 196 -15.64 -9.97 2.72
N ASP A 197 -14.41 -9.53 2.42
CA ASP A 197 -14.04 -8.12 2.33
C ASP A 197 -14.59 -7.46 1.06
N PHE A 198 -14.28 -8.02 -0.10
CA PHE A 198 -14.67 -7.44 -1.39
C PHE A 198 -16.19 -7.49 -1.68
N PRO A 199 -16.96 -8.51 -1.25
CA PRO A 199 -18.42 -8.46 -1.32
C PRO A 199 -19.03 -7.28 -0.56
N LEU A 200 -18.44 -6.90 0.59
CA LEU A 200 -18.87 -5.72 1.33
C LEU A 200 -18.52 -4.42 0.58
N CYS A 201 -17.31 -4.31 0.05
CA CYS A 201 -16.92 -3.17 -0.78
C CYS A 201 -17.90 -2.98 -1.94
N LYS A 202 -18.22 -4.05 -2.68
CA LYS A 202 -19.17 -4.02 -3.78
C LYS A 202 -20.57 -3.60 -3.30
N LYS A 203 -21.06 -4.17 -2.19
CA LYS A 203 -22.39 -3.86 -1.63
C LYS A 203 -22.53 -2.40 -1.24
N HIS A 204 -21.48 -1.79 -0.72
CA HIS A 204 -21.46 -0.41 -0.23
C HIS A 204 -20.86 0.59 -1.22
N ASN A 205 -20.55 0.15 -2.44
CA ASN A 205 -19.92 0.96 -3.48
C ASN A 205 -18.60 1.63 -3.04
N VAL A 206 -17.80 0.90 -2.26
CA VAL A 206 -16.47 1.33 -1.81
C VAL A 206 -15.42 0.79 -2.77
N ASN A 207 -14.56 1.66 -3.26
CA ASN A 207 -13.49 1.29 -4.18
C ASN A 207 -12.33 0.57 -3.48
N VAL A 208 -11.53 -0.15 -4.25
CA VAL A 208 -10.33 -0.83 -3.76
C VAL A 208 -9.12 -0.42 -4.60
N VAL A 209 -8.05 -0.04 -3.92
CA VAL A 209 -6.71 0.14 -4.50
C VAL A 209 -5.82 -0.98 -4.00
N ILE A 210 -5.12 -1.67 -4.89
CA ILE A 210 -4.22 -2.76 -4.49
C ILE A 210 -2.79 -2.25 -4.35
N GLY A 211 -2.28 -2.28 -3.13
CA GLY A 211 -0.87 -2.03 -2.82
C GLY A 211 -0.03 -3.30 -2.94
N SER A 212 1.21 -3.14 -3.39
CA SER A 212 2.19 -4.24 -3.50
C SER A 212 1.68 -5.48 -4.27
N PRO A 213 1.16 -5.32 -5.51
CA PRO A 213 0.60 -6.41 -6.31
C PRO A 213 1.61 -7.53 -6.61
N TYR A 214 2.90 -7.23 -6.53
CA TYR A 214 3.99 -8.18 -6.74
C TYR A 214 4.40 -8.98 -5.51
N GLN A 215 3.66 -8.87 -4.39
CA GLN A 215 3.88 -9.66 -3.17
C GLN A 215 5.34 -9.60 -2.68
N SER A 216 5.89 -8.40 -2.50
CA SER A 216 7.30 -8.11 -2.18
C SER A 216 8.30 -8.52 -3.28
N GLY A 217 7.85 -8.68 -4.52
CA GLY A 217 8.70 -8.87 -5.68
C GLY A 217 8.67 -10.26 -6.32
N ILE A 218 8.31 -11.33 -5.60
CA ILE A 218 8.29 -12.70 -6.15
C ILE A 218 7.39 -12.82 -7.39
N LEU A 219 6.31 -12.05 -7.48
CA LEU A 219 5.40 -12.01 -8.62
C LEU A 219 5.86 -11.07 -9.75
N ALA A 220 6.89 -10.25 -9.54
CA ALA A 220 7.45 -9.41 -10.59
C ALA A 220 8.35 -10.21 -11.55
N THR A 221 9.15 -11.13 -11.01
CA THR A 221 10.21 -11.84 -11.76
C THR A 221 10.16 -13.35 -11.63
N GLY A 222 9.23 -13.90 -10.84
CA GLY A 222 9.20 -15.32 -10.53
C GLY A 222 10.39 -15.75 -9.65
N LEU A 223 10.83 -16.99 -9.85
CA LEU A 223 11.94 -17.55 -9.09
C LEU A 223 13.32 -17.11 -9.59
N LYS A 224 13.40 -16.46 -10.75
CA LYS A 224 14.68 -15.99 -11.32
C LYS A 224 15.31 -14.89 -10.47
N GLY A 225 14.56 -14.34 -9.51
CA GLY A 225 15.02 -13.30 -8.59
C GLY A 225 15.49 -12.04 -9.31
N ASN A 226 15.41 -10.92 -8.64
CA ASN A 226 16.08 -9.71 -9.14
C ASN A 226 17.28 -9.48 -8.22
N ASP A 227 18.49 -9.47 -8.74
CA ASP A 227 19.73 -9.15 -8.00
C ASP A 227 19.71 -7.74 -7.38
N GLN A 228 18.60 -7.01 -7.55
CA GLN A 228 18.38 -5.63 -7.12
C GLN A 228 17.52 -5.47 -5.86
N PHE A 229 17.14 -6.56 -5.18
CA PHE A 229 16.39 -6.43 -3.91
C PHE A 229 17.34 -6.12 -2.75
N GLU A 230 17.09 -5.01 -2.06
CA GLU A 230 17.83 -4.54 -0.87
C GLU A 230 17.85 -5.55 0.31
N PHE A 231 17.09 -6.65 0.25
CA PHE A 231 16.86 -7.59 1.35
C PHE A 231 17.54 -8.96 1.19
N GLY A 232 18.52 -9.08 0.32
CA GLY A 232 19.29 -10.31 0.16
C GLY A 232 19.12 -11.00 -1.20
N GLU A 233 19.87 -12.06 -1.41
CA GLU A 233 19.88 -12.83 -2.64
C GLU A 233 18.58 -13.62 -2.82
N GLY A 234 17.83 -13.35 -3.89
CA GLY A 234 16.70 -14.16 -4.32
C GLY A 234 15.32 -13.52 -4.13
N PRO A 235 14.26 -14.21 -4.60
CA PRO A 235 12.88 -13.72 -4.55
C PRO A 235 12.34 -13.66 -3.12
N THR A 236 11.60 -12.61 -2.80
CA THR A 236 10.98 -12.45 -1.47
C THR A 236 9.45 -12.51 -1.54
N TYR A 237 8.87 -13.12 -0.51
CA TYR A 237 7.43 -13.18 -0.24
C TYR A 237 7.13 -12.60 1.14
N ASN A 238 6.28 -11.58 1.24
CA ASN A 238 6.03 -10.85 2.48
C ASN A 238 7.34 -10.38 3.16
N TYR A 239 8.28 -9.85 2.38
CA TYR A 239 9.61 -9.38 2.83
C TYR A 239 10.49 -10.46 3.49
N LYS A 240 10.21 -11.74 3.24
CA LYS A 240 10.95 -12.88 3.78
C LYS A 240 11.24 -13.89 2.67
N LYS A 241 12.18 -14.80 2.95
CA LYS A 241 12.40 -15.95 2.07
C LYS A 241 11.11 -16.77 1.92
N PRO A 242 10.66 -17.10 0.69
CA PRO A 242 9.44 -17.84 0.48
C PRO A 242 9.53 -19.27 1.04
N ARG A 243 8.44 -19.78 1.57
CA ARG A 243 8.31 -21.19 1.95
C ARG A 243 8.15 -22.05 0.71
N GLN A 244 8.44 -23.36 0.84
CA GLN A 244 8.38 -24.31 -0.28
C GLN A 244 7.02 -24.31 -1.00
N GLU A 245 5.92 -24.21 -0.25
CA GLU A 245 4.57 -24.12 -0.84
C GLU A 245 4.41 -22.95 -1.81
N ILE A 246 4.96 -21.77 -1.46
CA ILE A 246 4.92 -20.58 -2.32
C ILE A 246 5.79 -20.79 -3.55
N ILE A 247 6.97 -21.40 -3.36
CA ILE A 247 7.87 -21.74 -4.47
C ILE A 247 7.17 -22.64 -5.50
N GLU A 248 6.45 -23.67 -5.03
CA GLU A 248 5.71 -24.58 -5.93
C GLU A 248 4.58 -23.86 -6.68
N LYS A 249 3.81 -22.98 -5.98
CA LYS A 249 2.79 -22.17 -6.65
C LYS A 249 3.40 -21.26 -7.72
N ILE A 250 4.52 -20.60 -7.41
CA ILE A 250 5.20 -19.74 -8.40
C ILE A 250 5.70 -20.55 -9.61
N LYS A 251 6.22 -21.77 -9.43
CA LYS A 251 6.59 -22.64 -10.55
C LYS A 251 5.41 -22.93 -11.47
N VAL A 252 4.25 -23.25 -10.90
CA VAL A 252 3.03 -23.50 -11.68
C VAL A 252 2.63 -22.26 -12.47
N ILE A 253 2.57 -21.08 -11.81
CA ILE A 253 2.23 -19.82 -12.47
C ILE A 253 3.22 -19.51 -13.59
N GLN A 254 4.51 -19.67 -13.33
CA GLN A 254 5.58 -19.39 -14.29
C GLN A 254 5.52 -20.30 -15.51
N ASN A 255 5.31 -21.61 -15.32
CA ASN A 255 5.13 -22.55 -16.42
C ASN A 255 3.94 -22.18 -17.31
N ILE A 256 2.80 -21.83 -16.71
CA ILE A 256 1.63 -21.36 -17.46
C ILE A 256 1.97 -20.09 -18.25
N CYS A 257 2.65 -19.12 -17.62
CA CYS A 257 3.06 -17.91 -18.31
C CYS A 257 4.03 -18.18 -19.47
N ASP A 258 4.99 -19.07 -19.28
CA ASP A 258 5.99 -19.45 -20.29
C ASP A 258 5.32 -20.16 -21.49
N ASP A 259 4.31 -21.05 -21.27
CA ASP A 259 3.54 -21.72 -22.33
C ASP A 259 2.84 -20.71 -23.24
N PHE A 260 2.36 -19.58 -22.68
CA PHE A 260 1.72 -18.51 -23.43
C PHE A 260 2.68 -17.40 -23.87
N LYS A 261 3.96 -17.50 -23.55
CA LYS A 261 4.99 -16.47 -23.82
C LYS A 261 4.65 -15.09 -23.22
N VAL A 262 4.01 -15.11 -22.06
CA VAL A 262 3.64 -13.90 -21.29
C VAL A 262 4.48 -13.86 -20.02
N ASN A 263 5.00 -12.68 -19.70
CA ASN A 263 5.81 -12.54 -18.50
C ASN A 263 4.89 -12.55 -17.24
N ILE A 264 5.37 -13.22 -16.18
CA ILE A 264 4.65 -13.35 -14.91
C ILE A 264 4.32 -11.98 -14.29
N GLY A 265 5.18 -10.98 -14.46
CA GLY A 265 4.93 -9.62 -13.95
C GLY A 265 3.71 -8.97 -14.60
N ALA A 266 3.49 -9.18 -15.89
CA ALA A 266 2.31 -8.67 -16.60
C ALA A 266 1.03 -9.31 -16.07
N VAL A 267 1.01 -10.63 -15.92
CA VAL A 267 -0.14 -11.37 -15.39
C VAL A 267 -0.43 -10.94 -13.95
N SER A 268 0.60 -10.80 -13.13
CA SER A 268 0.46 -10.41 -11.73
C SER A 268 -0.04 -8.99 -11.52
N LEU A 269 0.39 -8.06 -12.37
CA LEU A 269 -0.02 -6.66 -12.27
C LEU A 269 -1.45 -6.44 -12.77
N GLN A 270 -1.85 -7.18 -13.83
CA GLN A 270 -3.18 -7.06 -14.43
C GLN A 270 -4.25 -7.87 -13.67
N PHE A 271 -3.88 -8.95 -12.99
CA PHE A 271 -4.83 -9.80 -12.27
C PHE A 271 -5.76 -9.02 -11.32
N PRO A 272 -5.27 -8.14 -10.43
CA PRO A 272 -6.16 -7.41 -9.51
C PRO A 272 -7.18 -6.54 -10.24
N LEU A 273 -6.84 -5.99 -11.40
CA LEU A 273 -7.72 -5.13 -12.20
C LEU A 273 -8.89 -5.88 -12.85
N LEU A 274 -8.90 -7.22 -12.81
CA LEU A 274 -10.04 -8.01 -13.26
C LEU A 274 -11.24 -7.95 -12.31
N HIS A 275 -11.03 -7.54 -11.05
CA HIS A 275 -12.13 -7.43 -10.09
C HIS A 275 -12.81 -6.05 -10.19
N PRO A 276 -14.16 -5.99 -10.30
CA PRO A 276 -14.88 -4.75 -10.58
C PRO A 276 -14.76 -3.68 -9.49
N SER A 277 -14.45 -4.04 -8.25
CA SER A 277 -14.23 -3.06 -7.17
C SER A 277 -12.80 -2.50 -7.17
N VAL A 278 -11.86 -3.08 -7.92
CA VAL A 278 -10.48 -2.62 -7.96
C VAL A 278 -10.35 -1.54 -9.03
N VAL A 279 -10.02 -0.33 -8.60
CA VAL A 279 -9.90 0.85 -9.48
C VAL A 279 -8.46 1.20 -9.82
N SER A 280 -7.49 0.72 -9.03
CA SER A 280 -6.06 1.00 -9.27
C SER A 280 -5.15 -0.03 -8.60
N VAL A 281 -3.92 -0.11 -9.10
CA VAL A 281 -2.81 -0.86 -8.50
C VAL A 281 -1.62 0.05 -8.29
N ILE A 282 -0.97 -0.03 -7.13
CA ILE A 282 0.23 0.77 -6.80
C ILE A 282 1.41 -0.15 -6.48
N PRO A 283 2.18 -0.54 -7.50
CA PRO A 283 3.42 -1.30 -7.31
C PRO A 283 4.50 -0.41 -6.71
N GLY A 284 5.25 -0.93 -5.73
CA GLY A 284 6.45 -0.29 -5.22
C GLY A 284 7.58 -0.36 -6.25
N VAL A 285 8.38 0.70 -6.37
CA VAL A 285 9.49 0.79 -7.31
C VAL A 285 10.71 1.47 -6.67
N ILE A 286 11.90 1.10 -7.10
CA ILE A 286 13.17 1.66 -6.61
C ILE A 286 14.01 2.35 -7.69
N ASN A 287 13.67 2.18 -8.96
CA ASN A 287 14.39 2.76 -10.10
C ASN A 287 13.51 2.93 -11.35
N GLU A 288 14.06 3.65 -12.33
CA GLU A 288 13.42 3.94 -13.63
C GLU A 288 13.08 2.68 -14.42
N GLN A 289 13.93 1.65 -14.38
CA GLN A 289 13.71 0.41 -15.11
C GLN A 289 12.46 -0.34 -14.62
N GLN A 290 12.20 -0.31 -13.31
CA GLN A 290 10.99 -0.91 -12.75
C GLN A 290 9.73 -0.12 -13.15
N ILE A 291 9.80 1.21 -13.24
CA ILE A 291 8.69 2.03 -13.78
C ILE A 291 8.39 1.60 -15.22
N LYS A 292 9.41 1.57 -16.08
CA LYS A 292 9.26 1.16 -17.48
C LYS A 292 8.64 -0.23 -17.58
N SER A 293 9.18 -1.20 -16.84
CA SER A 293 8.67 -2.57 -16.82
C SER A 293 7.21 -2.64 -16.36
N ASN A 294 6.79 -1.85 -15.36
CA ASN A 294 5.41 -1.82 -14.89
C ASN A 294 4.46 -1.26 -15.96
N VAL A 295 4.84 -0.20 -16.65
CA VAL A 295 4.03 0.38 -17.74
C VAL A 295 3.93 -0.61 -18.92
N GLU A 296 5.03 -1.23 -19.29
CA GLU A 296 5.04 -2.29 -20.31
C GLU A 296 4.15 -3.46 -19.90
N ASN A 297 4.25 -3.95 -18.67
CA ASN A 297 3.46 -5.05 -18.12
C ASN A 297 1.94 -4.76 -18.15
N LEU A 298 1.52 -3.53 -17.92
CA LEU A 298 0.10 -3.14 -18.03
C LEU A 298 -0.43 -3.20 -19.47
N SER A 299 0.45 -3.03 -20.46
CA SER A 299 0.10 -3.00 -21.87
C SER A 299 0.19 -4.37 -22.56
N VAL A 300 0.77 -5.37 -21.92
CA VAL A 300 0.89 -6.73 -22.49
C VAL A 300 -0.50 -7.37 -22.65
N PRO A 301 -0.87 -7.79 -23.88
CA PRO A 301 -2.13 -8.52 -24.08
C PRO A 301 -2.03 -9.91 -23.45
N ILE A 302 -2.92 -10.23 -22.50
CA ILE A 302 -2.95 -11.53 -21.85
C ILE A 302 -4.07 -12.36 -22.47
N PRO A 303 -3.77 -13.54 -23.10
CA PRO A 303 -4.76 -14.40 -23.71
C PRO A 303 -5.78 -14.92 -22.67
N LYS A 304 -7.06 -14.97 -23.05
CA LYS A 304 -8.13 -15.47 -22.18
C LYS A 304 -7.86 -16.91 -21.69
N ASP A 305 -7.21 -17.71 -22.52
CA ASP A 305 -6.91 -19.10 -22.16
C ASP A 305 -5.83 -19.23 -21.08
N LEU A 306 -4.93 -18.24 -20.96
CA LEU A 306 -4.00 -18.18 -19.82
C LEU A 306 -4.77 -18.06 -18.50
N TRP A 307 -5.75 -17.16 -18.42
CA TRP A 307 -6.60 -17.03 -17.22
C TRP A 307 -7.35 -18.32 -16.90
N LYS A 308 -7.89 -19.02 -17.92
CA LYS A 308 -8.54 -20.32 -17.74
C LYS A 308 -7.58 -21.40 -17.20
N GLN A 309 -6.32 -21.37 -17.61
CA GLN A 309 -5.30 -22.28 -17.07
C GLN A 309 -5.00 -21.98 -15.60
N LEU A 310 -4.88 -20.70 -15.21
CA LEU A 310 -4.71 -20.34 -13.81
C LEU A 310 -5.89 -20.81 -12.94
N VAL A 311 -7.13 -20.65 -13.40
CA VAL A 311 -8.33 -21.21 -12.73
C VAL A 311 -8.26 -22.74 -12.64
N LYS A 312 -7.96 -23.44 -13.73
CA LYS A 312 -7.85 -24.90 -13.77
C LYS A 312 -6.83 -25.45 -12.77
N HIS A 313 -5.75 -24.71 -12.52
CA HIS A 313 -4.71 -25.10 -11.56
C HIS A 313 -4.97 -24.52 -10.16
N SER A 314 -6.16 -24.01 -9.89
CA SER A 314 -6.54 -23.43 -8.58
C SER A 314 -5.58 -22.35 -8.07
N ILE A 315 -5.07 -21.54 -8.98
CA ILE A 315 -4.27 -20.37 -8.65
C ILE A 315 -5.18 -19.18 -8.36
N ILE A 316 -6.23 -19.00 -9.17
CA ILE A 316 -7.24 -17.93 -9.03
C ILE A 316 -8.65 -18.49 -9.12
#